data_137f98587c9a477f21e83ba0db868ee4
#
_entry.id   137f98587c9a477f21e83ba0db868ee4
#
_cell.length_a   1.000
_cell.length_b   1.000
_cell.length_c   1.000
_cell.angle_alpha   90.00
_cell.angle_beta   90.00
_cell.angle_gamma   90.00
#
_symmetry.space_group_name_H-M   'P 1'
#
loop_
_entity.id
_entity.type
_entity.pdbx_description
1 polymer ?
#
loop_
_entity_poly.entity_id
_entity_poly.type
_entity_poly.pdbx_seq_one_letter_code
_entity_poly.pdbx_strand_id
1 'polypeptide(L)'
;MNQYEKICKDMGQRAKTASFELAQLDQETLDSALLAIADAVEAQTDEIMAANELDLEKSVDYNLPRTMIDRLTLTPSRIAQMAEGVRQVAALESPVGSIIETITRPNGLIIEKRSVPFGVIGIIFEARPNVTIDAGVLCLKTANATILRGGKEAFHTNQIIVSIMRDTLESLGINGDSIQLVEVLDRDLVGVLLQQREYIDVIIPRGGAGLIRRVVEDSSIPVIETGSGVCHTFVDEFADLEMALEIAVNAKVQRPSVCNSMETLLVHQAVAREFLPRLNIALLEYGVRIHGDEAVAQYMENTIPLTEESFSTEYNDMDLNVRIVENLEEVIDHVNRYTTHHSEAIITDEPMRANVFMNLVDCSTVYHNASTRFTDGFEFGFGAEIGISTQKLHARGPMGLQALTSYKYFVFGEGQVRT
;
A
#
# COMPACT_ATOMS: atom_id res chain seq x y z
N MET A 1 31.08 -16.22 -7.14
CA MET A 1 29.61 -16.13 -7.02
C MET A 1 29.19 -17.08 -5.92
N ASN A 2 28.61 -16.58 -4.83
CA ASN A 2 28.12 -17.44 -3.74
C ASN A 2 26.79 -18.12 -4.15
N GLN A 3 26.28 -19.03 -3.30
CA GLN A 3 25.05 -19.78 -3.60
C GLN A 3 23.84 -18.83 -3.79
N TYR A 4 23.72 -17.77 -2.99
CA TYR A 4 22.61 -16.81 -3.06
C TYR A 4 22.68 -15.98 -4.34
N GLU A 5 23.88 -15.56 -4.75
CA GLU A 5 24.08 -14.84 -6.02
C GLU A 5 23.63 -15.70 -7.21
N LYS A 6 23.92 -17.01 -7.19
CA LYS A 6 23.49 -17.91 -8.24
C LYS A 6 21.98 -18.06 -8.30
N ILE A 7 21.32 -18.23 -7.14
CA ILE A 7 19.86 -18.35 -7.04
C ILE A 7 19.19 -17.04 -7.53
N CYS A 8 19.59 -15.88 -7.00
CA CYS A 8 18.99 -14.60 -7.37
C CYS A 8 19.20 -14.27 -8.85
N LYS A 9 20.37 -14.58 -9.40
CA LYS A 9 20.66 -14.39 -10.82
C LYS A 9 19.79 -15.28 -11.70
N ASP A 10 19.67 -16.57 -11.39
CA ASP A 10 18.83 -17.50 -12.15
C ASP A 10 17.35 -17.08 -12.13
N MET A 11 16.82 -16.76 -10.94
CA MET A 11 15.47 -16.23 -10.80
C MET A 11 15.26 -14.94 -11.60
N GLY A 12 16.19 -14.01 -11.48
CA GLY A 12 16.14 -12.74 -12.20
C GLY A 12 16.15 -12.92 -13.72
N GLN A 13 16.99 -13.80 -14.25
CA GLN A 13 17.06 -14.11 -15.69
C GLN A 13 15.73 -14.69 -16.19
N ARG A 14 15.15 -15.66 -15.45
CA ARG A 14 13.85 -16.27 -15.79
C ARG A 14 12.72 -15.26 -15.73
N ALA A 15 12.65 -14.43 -14.68
CA ALA A 15 11.67 -13.36 -14.58
C ALA A 15 11.80 -12.33 -15.73
N LYS A 16 13.03 -11.95 -16.09
CA LYS A 16 13.28 -11.02 -17.21
C LYS A 16 12.81 -11.59 -18.53
N THR A 17 13.06 -12.88 -18.79
CA THR A 17 12.54 -13.57 -19.99
C THR A 17 11.01 -13.57 -20.00
N ALA A 18 10.39 -13.98 -18.89
CA ALA A 18 8.93 -13.99 -18.75
C ALA A 18 8.30 -12.60 -18.94
N SER A 19 8.97 -11.53 -18.47
CA SER A 19 8.45 -10.15 -18.64
C SER A 19 8.39 -9.72 -20.11
N PHE A 20 9.33 -10.15 -20.95
CA PHE A 20 9.28 -9.89 -22.40
C PHE A 20 8.17 -10.69 -23.10
N GLU A 21 7.89 -11.91 -22.63
CA GLU A 21 6.80 -12.73 -23.15
C GLU A 21 5.44 -12.14 -22.75
N LEU A 22 5.27 -11.74 -21.47
CA LEU A 22 4.06 -11.07 -20.98
C LEU A 22 3.74 -9.78 -21.75
N ALA A 23 4.75 -8.98 -22.08
CA ALA A 23 4.58 -7.74 -22.81
C ALA A 23 4.05 -7.93 -24.25
N GLN A 24 4.01 -9.16 -24.76
CA GLN A 24 3.49 -9.52 -26.08
C GLN A 24 2.05 -10.06 -26.03
N LEU A 25 1.54 -10.37 -24.84
CA LEU A 25 0.18 -10.86 -24.64
C LEU A 25 -0.81 -9.69 -24.74
N ASP A 26 -1.98 -9.99 -25.30
CA ASP A 26 -3.09 -9.06 -25.24
C ASP A 26 -3.78 -9.09 -23.87
N GLN A 27 -4.58 -8.06 -23.62
CA GLN A 27 -5.26 -7.91 -22.34
C GLN A 27 -6.29 -9.02 -22.09
N GLU A 28 -6.97 -9.51 -23.13
CA GLU A 28 -7.97 -10.59 -23.03
C GLU A 28 -7.32 -11.89 -22.53
N THR A 29 -6.13 -12.20 -23.00
CA THR A 29 -5.34 -13.36 -22.54
C THR A 29 -4.96 -13.22 -21.07
N LEU A 30 -4.51 -12.03 -20.64
CA LEU A 30 -4.15 -11.78 -19.26
C LEU A 30 -5.39 -11.84 -18.33
N ASP A 31 -6.51 -11.29 -18.76
CA ASP A 31 -7.77 -11.32 -17.99
C ASP A 31 -8.31 -12.76 -17.85
N SER A 32 -8.24 -13.54 -18.92
CA SER A 32 -8.60 -14.96 -18.89
C SER A 32 -7.71 -15.74 -17.93
N ALA A 33 -6.41 -15.45 -17.89
CA ALA A 33 -5.48 -16.08 -16.97
C ALA A 33 -5.80 -15.72 -15.50
N LEU A 34 -6.14 -14.47 -15.23
CA LEU A 34 -6.56 -14.03 -13.88
C LEU A 34 -7.84 -14.73 -13.43
N LEU A 35 -8.86 -14.86 -14.31
CA LEU A 35 -10.07 -15.58 -13.98
C LEU A 35 -9.79 -17.05 -13.70
N ALA A 36 -8.95 -17.71 -14.48
CA ALA A 36 -8.53 -19.08 -14.25
C ALA A 36 -7.76 -19.24 -12.92
N ILE A 37 -6.94 -18.27 -12.54
CA ILE A 37 -6.26 -18.24 -11.23
C ILE A 37 -7.30 -18.15 -10.10
N ALA A 38 -8.33 -17.30 -10.21
CA ALA A 38 -9.38 -17.19 -9.21
C ALA A 38 -10.09 -18.54 -9.01
N ASP A 39 -10.48 -19.20 -10.10
CA ASP A 39 -11.13 -20.50 -10.06
C ASP A 39 -10.23 -21.60 -9.48
N ALA A 40 -8.94 -21.58 -9.80
CA ALA A 40 -7.97 -22.53 -9.27
C ALA A 40 -7.74 -22.34 -7.76
N VAL A 41 -7.69 -21.10 -7.27
CA VAL A 41 -7.57 -20.78 -5.84
C VAL A 41 -8.79 -21.27 -5.05
N GLU A 42 -10.00 -21.08 -5.57
CA GLU A 42 -11.21 -21.61 -4.93
C GLU A 42 -11.25 -23.15 -4.96
N ALA A 43 -10.88 -23.77 -6.08
CA ALA A 43 -10.89 -25.22 -6.23
C ALA A 43 -9.88 -25.91 -5.29
N GLN A 44 -8.79 -25.24 -4.93
CA GLN A 44 -7.71 -25.76 -4.07
C GLN A 44 -7.75 -25.19 -2.65
N THR A 45 -8.93 -24.78 -2.17
CA THR A 45 -9.12 -24.25 -0.82
C THR A 45 -8.57 -25.16 0.27
N ASP A 46 -8.78 -26.47 0.16
CA ASP A 46 -8.35 -27.44 1.18
C ASP A 46 -6.81 -27.55 1.24
N GLU A 47 -6.13 -27.50 0.11
CA GLU A 47 -4.66 -27.50 0.04
C GLU A 47 -4.06 -26.21 0.62
N ILE A 48 -4.68 -25.06 0.35
CA ILE A 48 -4.28 -23.79 0.92
C ILE A 48 -4.49 -23.79 2.45
N MET A 49 -5.61 -24.31 2.92
CA MET A 49 -5.91 -24.44 4.35
C MET A 49 -4.90 -25.35 5.06
N ALA A 50 -4.57 -26.50 4.46
CA ALA A 50 -3.57 -27.42 5.02
C ALA A 50 -2.18 -26.79 5.12
N ALA A 51 -1.75 -26.03 4.11
CA ALA A 51 -0.49 -25.29 4.15
C ALA A 51 -0.51 -24.15 5.19
N ASN A 52 -1.63 -23.48 5.35
CA ASN A 52 -1.80 -22.43 6.36
C ASN A 52 -1.77 -22.98 7.79
N GLU A 53 -2.32 -24.17 8.02
CA GLU A 53 -2.26 -24.85 9.32
C GLU A 53 -0.81 -25.13 9.73
N LEU A 54 0.06 -25.58 8.79
CA LEU A 54 1.50 -25.75 9.04
C LEU A 54 2.21 -24.44 9.45
N ASP A 55 1.83 -23.32 8.83
CA ASP A 55 2.37 -22.01 9.20
C ASP A 55 1.86 -21.56 10.57
N LEU A 56 0.59 -21.81 10.90
CA LEU A 56 0.01 -21.48 12.20
C LEU A 56 0.63 -22.31 13.33
N GLU A 57 0.88 -23.61 13.12
CA GLU A 57 1.59 -24.45 14.08
C GLU A 57 2.98 -23.88 14.40
N LYS A 58 3.74 -23.49 13.36
CA LYS A 58 5.08 -22.88 13.54
C LYS A 58 5.04 -21.48 14.12
N SER A 59 3.92 -20.78 14.05
CA SER A 59 3.77 -19.42 14.59
C SER A 59 3.98 -19.35 16.10
N VAL A 60 3.73 -20.45 16.80
CA VAL A 60 3.97 -20.59 18.25
C VAL A 60 5.46 -20.45 18.56
N ASP A 61 6.33 -21.01 17.73
CA ASP A 61 7.80 -20.96 17.90
C ASP A 61 8.34 -19.53 17.67
N TYR A 62 7.60 -18.70 16.95
CA TYR A 62 8.00 -17.33 16.61
C TYR A 62 7.48 -16.28 17.60
N ASN A 63 6.67 -16.67 18.60
CA ASN A 63 6.02 -15.75 19.56
C ASN A 63 5.32 -14.56 18.86
N LEU A 64 4.56 -14.83 17.80
CA LEU A 64 3.90 -13.79 17.04
C LEU A 64 2.82 -13.07 17.86
N PRO A 65 2.71 -11.73 17.77
CA PRO A 65 1.60 -11.00 18.36
C PRO A 65 0.26 -11.50 17.82
N ARG A 66 -0.79 -11.43 18.62
CA ARG A 66 -2.14 -11.88 18.25
C ARG A 66 -2.64 -11.25 16.94
N THR A 67 -2.31 -10.00 16.71
CA THR A 67 -2.63 -9.26 15.47
C THR A 67 -1.93 -9.83 14.24
N MET A 68 -0.71 -10.34 14.37
CA MET A 68 0.00 -11.03 13.28
C MET A 68 -0.58 -12.42 13.02
N ILE A 69 -0.97 -13.14 14.08
CA ILE A 69 -1.64 -14.45 13.93
C ILE A 69 -2.96 -14.30 13.19
N ASP A 70 -3.77 -13.28 13.52
CA ASP A 70 -5.01 -13.01 12.80
C ASP A 70 -4.76 -12.70 11.30
N ARG A 71 -3.72 -11.92 10.99
CA ARG A 71 -3.33 -11.63 9.60
C ARG A 71 -2.83 -12.86 8.85
N LEU A 72 -2.16 -13.78 9.54
CA LEU A 72 -1.65 -15.04 8.98
C LEU A 72 -2.77 -16.05 8.73
N THR A 73 -3.78 -16.06 9.58
CA THR A 73 -4.85 -17.08 9.57
C THR A 73 -5.73 -16.92 8.32
N LEU A 74 -5.82 -17.99 7.52
CA LEU A 74 -6.79 -18.11 6.45
C LEU A 74 -8.02 -18.93 6.92
N THR A 75 -9.14 -18.65 6.30
CA THR A 75 -10.38 -19.41 6.44
C THR A 75 -10.96 -19.61 5.03
N PRO A 76 -11.85 -20.58 4.80
CA PRO A 76 -12.48 -20.73 3.50
C PRO A 76 -13.11 -19.42 2.99
N SER A 77 -13.73 -18.63 3.89
CA SER A 77 -14.28 -17.32 3.53
C SER A 77 -13.21 -16.31 3.11
N ARG A 78 -12.05 -16.28 3.78
CA ARG A 78 -10.93 -15.39 3.39
C ARG A 78 -10.33 -15.82 2.05
N ILE A 79 -10.24 -17.13 1.77
CA ILE A 79 -9.76 -17.66 0.48
C ILE A 79 -10.74 -17.29 -0.64
N ALA A 80 -12.06 -17.47 -0.42
CA ALA A 80 -13.08 -17.03 -1.37
C ALA A 80 -13.02 -15.52 -1.63
N GLN A 81 -12.74 -14.69 -0.61
CA GLN A 81 -12.52 -13.25 -0.77
C GLN A 81 -11.27 -12.96 -1.59
N MET A 82 -10.18 -13.73 -1.43
CA MET A 82 -8.98 -13.60 -2.25
C MET A 82 -9.29 -13.88 -3.72
N ALA A 83 -10.01 -14.96 -4.03
CA ALA A 83 -10.42 -15.30 -5.39
C ALA A 83 -11.34 -14.23 -6.00
N GLU A 84 -12.28 -13.69 -5.22
CA GLU A 84 -13.13 -12.58 -5.65
C GLU A 84 -12.30 -11.31 -5.93
N GLY A 85 -11.28 -11.02 -5.09
CA GLY A 85 -10.33 -9.94 -5.35
C GLY A 85 -9.61 -10.09 -6.69
N VAL A 86 -9.22 -11.32 -7.06
CA VAL A 86 -8.62 -11.60 -8.38
C VAL A 86 -9.61 -11.32 -9.52
N ARG A 87 -10.89 -11.72 -9.38
CA ARG A 87 -11.94 -11.43 -10.39
C ARG A 87 -12.16 -9.92 -10.54
N GLN A 88 -12.13 -9.18 -9.44
CA GLN A 88 -12.22 -7.71 -9.47
C GLN A 88 -11.04 -7.09 -10.19
N VAL A 89 -9.80 -7.56 -9.97
CA VAL A 89 -8.62 -7.12 -10.71
C VAL A 89 -8.74 -7.44 -12.20
N ALA A 90 -9.24 -8.63 -12.56
CA ALA A 90 -9.47 -9.01 -13.96
C ALA A 90 -10.45 -8.05 -14.66
N ALA A 91 -11.46 -7.56 -13.94
CA ALA A 91 -12.47 -6.64 -14.47
C ALA A 91 -11.98 -5.18 -14.62
N LEU A 92 -10.85 -4.82 -14.01
CA LEU A 92 -10.30 -3.46 -14.14
C LEU A 92 -9.76 -3.22 -15.54
N GLU A 93 -9.85 -1.98 -16.02
CA GLU A 93 -9.18 -1.56 -17.25
C GLU A 93 -7.67 -1.47 -17.02
N SER A 94 -6.88 -2.15 -17.87
CA SER A 94 -5.43 -2.08 -17.78
C SER A 94 -4.91 -0.75 -18.34
N PRO A 95 -3.98 -0.09 -17.63
CA PRO A 95 -3.34 1.11 -18.15
C PRO A 95 -2.32 0.82 -19.28
N VAL A 96 -1.91 -0.43 -19.47
CA VAL A 96 -0.87 -0.81 -20.44
C VAL A 96 -1.31 -0.50 -21.87
N GLY A 97 -0.45 0.22 -22.61
CA GLY A 97 -0.73 0.63 -23.98
C GLY A 97 -1.54 1.93 -24.12
N SER A 98 -2.10 2.47 -23.02
CA SER A 98 -2.85 3.73 -23.06
C SER A 98 -1.96 4.91 -23.48
N ILE A 99 -2.51 5.80 -24.32
CA ILE A 99 -1.82 7.02 -24.75
C ILE A 99 -2.03 8.10 -23.67
N ILE A 100 -0.94 8.49 -23.02
CA ILE A 100 -0.95 9.53 -21.98
C ILE A 100 -0.95 10.91 -22.61
N GLU A 101 -0.16 11.09 -23.69
CA GLU A 101 0.01 12.37 -24.38
C GLU A 101 0.39 12.14 -25.84
N THR A 102 -0.10 13.00 -26.75
CA THR A 102 0.32 13.03 -28.15
C THR A 102 0.86 14.43 -28.49
N ILE A 103 2.09 14.48 -29.02
CA ILE A 103 2.75 15.73 -29.43
C ILE A 103 3.00 15.68 -30.94
N THR A 104 2.40 16.59 -31.70
CA THR A 104 2.70 16.79 -33.13
C THR A 104 3.75 17.88 -33.27
N ARG A 105 4.86 17.56 -33.97
CA ARG A 105 5.95 18.51 -34.19
C ARG A 105 5.79 19.26 -35.50
N PRO A 106 6.35 20.49 -35.65
CA PRO A 106 6.28 21.26 -36.90
C PRO A 106 6.88 20.54 -38.11
N ASN A 107 7.83 19.62 -37.90
CA ASN A 107 8.45 18.83 -38.96
C ASN A 107 7.65 17.56 -39.33
N GLY A 108 6.44 17.38 -38.79
CA GLY A 108 5.55 16.24 -39.08
C GLY A 108 5.76 15.01 -38.18
N LEU A 109 6.73 15.01 -37.24
CA LEU A 109 6.86 13.91 -36.29
C LEU A 109 5.65 13.87 -35.31
N ILE A 110 5.10 12.68 -35.13
CA ILE A 110 4.09 12.39 -34.10
C ILE A 110 4.78 11.63 -32.99
N ILE A 111 4.70 12.15 -31.75
CA ILE A 111 5.30 11.55 -30.56
C ILE A 111 4.18 11.19 -29.60
N GLU A 112 4.02 9.92 -29.34
CA GLU A 112 3.06 9.42 -28.34
C GLU A 112 3.80 8.95 -27.10
N LYS A 113 3.39 9.45 -25.95
CA LYS A 113 3.79 8.94 -24.64
C LYS A 113 2.78 7.88 -24.25
N ARG A 114 3.21 6.62 -24.20
CA ARG A 114 2.33 5.48 -23.86
C ARG A 114 2.75 4.81 -22.56
N SER A 115 1.75 4.35 -21.81
CA SER A 115 1.98 3.52 -20.62
C SER A 115 2.52 2.14 -21.01
N VAL A 116 3.53 1.66 -20.28
CA VAL A 116 4.18 0.35 -20.50
C VAL A 116 4.48 -0.31 -19.15
N PRO A 117 4.57 -1.66 -19.06
CA PRO A 117 5.05 -2.34 -17.86
C PRO A 117 6.42 -1.84 -17.41
N PHE A 118 6.73 -1.96 -16.12
CA PHE A 118 8.11 -1.83 -15.64
C PHE A 118 9.02 -2.93 -16.21
N GLY A 119 8.52 -4.16 -16.19
CA GLY A 119 9.23 -5.37 -16.56
C GLY A 119 9.21 -6.38 -15.43
N VAL A 120 10.17 -6.34 -14.50
CA VAL A 120 10.25 -7.23 -13.34
C VAL A 120 10.11 -6.44 -12.05
N ILE A 121 9.12 -6.79 -11.22
CA ILE A 121 8.86 -6.18 -9.93
C ILE A 121 9.22 -7.16 -8.81
N GLY A 122 10.15 -6.77 -7.93
CA GLY A 122 10.43 -7.48 -6.69
C GLY A 122 9.51 -7.01 -5.56
N ILE A 123 8.83 -7.91 -4.86
CA ILE A 123 7.93 -7.55 -3.76
C ILE A 123 8.38 -8.28 -2.51
N ILE A 124 8.74 -7.52 -1.47
CA ILE A 124 9.23 -8.04 -0.19
C ILE A 124 8.19 -7.72 0.88
N PHE A 125 7.60 -8.76 1.51
CA PHE A 125 6.49 -8.57 2.44
C PHE A 125 6.59 -9.49 3.66
N GLU A 126 5.87 -9.12 4.72
CA GLU A 126 5.78 -9.86 5.99
C GLU A 126 4.53 -10.74 6.03
N ALA A 127 4.23 -11.36 7.16
CA ALA A 127 3.18 -12.33 7.45
C ALA A 127 1.77 -11.96 6.97
N ARG A 128 1.54 -11.97 5.65
CA ARG A 128 0.25 -11.68 4.99
C ARG A 128 0.08 -12.55 3.74
N PRO A 129 -0.50 -13.76 3.86
CA PRO A 129 -0.66 -14.66 2.72
C PRO A 129 -1.44 -14.06 1.54
N ASN A 130 -2.43 -13.19 1.83
CA ASN A 130 -3.20 -12.50 0.80
C ASN A 130 -2.33 -11.60 -0.10
N VAL A 131 -1.24 -11.02 0.44
CA VAL A 131 -0.34 -10.18 -0.38
C VAL A 131 0.33 -10.98 -1.49
N THR A 132 0.52 -12.29 -1.31
CA THR A 132 1.10 -13.17 -2.33
C THR A 132 0.24 -13.19 -3.59
N ILE A 133 -1.06 -13.36 -3.44
CA ILE A 133 -1.97 -13.37 -4.59
C ILE A 133 -2.22 -11.95 -5.11
N ASP A 134 -2.48 -10.99 -4.23
CA ASP A 134 -2.77 -9.61 -4.62
C ASP A 134 -1.61 -9.02 -5.46
N ALA A 135 -0.37 -9.21 -5.00
CA ALA A 135 0.83 -8.75 -5.68
C ALA A 135 1.04 -9.48 -7.03
N GLY A 136 0.89 -10.80 -7.04
CA GLY A 136 1.03 -11.60 -8.27
C GLY A 136 0.05 -11.19 -9.35
N VAL A 137 -1.23 -11.04 -9.01
CA VAL A 137 -2.28 -10.72 -9.98
C VAL A 137 -2.25 -9.26 -10.45
N LEU A 138 -1.92 -8.30 -9.58
CA LEU A 138 -1.75 -6.90 -9.98
C LEU A 138 -0.56 -6.73 -10.94
N CYS A 139 0.55 -7.42 -10.68
CA CYS A 139 1.69 -7.43 -11.59
C CYS A 139 1.33 -8.09 -12.92
N LEU A 140 0.65 -9.24 -12.90
CA LEU A 140 0.22 -9.95 -14.10
C LEU A 140 -0.75 -9.11 -14.95
N LYS A 141 -1.75 -8.45 -14.33
CA LYS A 141 -2.72 -7.55 -15.01
C LYS A 141 -2.03 -6.42 -15.76
N THR A 142 -0.89 -5.96 -15.27
CA THR A 142 -0.07 -4.91 -15.88
C THR A 142 1.10 -5.45 -16.70
N ALA A 143 1.06 -6.73 -17.08
CA ALA A 143 2.08 -7.42 -17.88
C ALA A 143 3.51 -7.34 -17.28
N ASN A 144 3.63 -7.29 -15.95
CA ASN A 144 4.89 -7.38 -15.23
C ASN A 144 5.13 -8.80 -14.73
N ALA A 145 6.36 -9.30 -14.85
CA ALA A 145 6.79 -10.44 -14.06
C ALA A 145 7.09 -10.01 -12.62
N THR A 146 6.89 -10.91 -11.65
CA THR A 146 7.13 -10.59 -10.25
C THR A 146 7.95 -11.66 -9.54
N ILE A 147 8.85 -11.19 -8.65
CA ILE A 147 9.60 -12.02 -7.71
C ILE A 147 9.11 -11.68 -6.31
N LEU A 148 8.41 -12.62 -5.68
CA LEU A 148 7.81 -12.50 -4.36
C LEU A 148 8.76 -13.01 -3.29
N ARG A 149 8.94 -12.24 -2.21
CA ARG A 149 9.68 -12.66 -1.02
C ARG A 149 8.83 -12.40 0.21
N GLY A 150 8.08 -13.42 0.66
CA GLY A 150 7.26 -13.38 1.86
C GLY A 150 8.03 -13.63 3.15
N GLY A 151 7.45 -13.28 4.29
CA GLY A 151 7.95 -13.63 5.61
C GLY A 151 7.99 -15.16 5.83
N LYS A 152 8.88 -15.61 6.71
CA LYS A 152 9.01 -17.03 7.08
C LYS A 152 7.76 -17.58 7.75
N GLU A 153 6.94 -16.70 8.30
CA GLU A 153 5.73 -16.99 9.05
C GLU A 153 4.61 -17.52 8.16
N ALA A 154 4.62 -17.18 6.85
CA ALA A 154 3.62 -17.59 5.86
C ALA A 154 4.24 -18.47 4.75
N PHE A 155 5.32 -19.16 5.04
CA PHE A 155 6.14 -19.81 4.01
C PHE A 155 5.39 -20.87 3.22
N HIS A 156 4.71 -21.80 3.91
CA HIS A 156 3.99 -22.88 3.25
C HIS A 156 2.77 -22.38 2.49
N THR A 157 2.05 -21.44 3.08
CA THR A 157 0.90 -20.80 2.44
C THR A 157 1.33 -20.05 1.17
N ASN A 158 2.42 -19.30 1.22
CA ASN A 158 2.93 -18.59 0.04
C ASN A 158 3.37 -19.56 -1.05
N GLN A 159 4.01 -20.68 -0.70
CA GLN A 159 4.44 -21.71 -1.67
C GLN A 159 3.25 -22.30 -2.43
N ILE A 160 2.21 -22.74 -1.72
CA ILE A 160 1.06 -23.35 -2.39
C ILE A 160 0.31 -22.33 -3.27
N ILE A 161 0.12 -21.09 -2.80
CA ILE A 161 -0.54 -20.04 -3.60
C ILE A 161 0.25 -19.75 -4.88
N VAL A 162 1.59 -19.61 -4.79
CA VAL A 162 2.41 -19.36 -5.98
C VAL A 162 2.43 -20.57 -6.91
N SER A 163 2.47 -21.80 -6.39
CA SER A 163 2.35 -23.02 -7.22
C SER A 163 1.04 -23.03 -8.00
N ILE A 164 -0.09 -22.77 -7.35
CA ILE A 164 -1.41 -22.70 -8.00
C ILE A 164 -1.41 -21.67 -9.13
N MET A 165 -0.88 -20.46 -8.88
CA MET A 165 -0.81 -19.42 -9.91
C MET A 165 0.07 -19.87 -11.10
N ARG A 166 1.25 -20.41 -10.84
CA ARG A 166 2.19 -20.87 -11.87
C ARG A 166 1.63 -22.00 -12.71
N ASP A 167 1.09 -23.05 -12.05
CA ASP A 167 0.51 -24.20 -12.72
C ASP A 167 -0.67 -23.78 -13.62
N THR A 168 -1.48 -22.82 -13.15
CA THR A 168 -2.56 -22.24 -13.93
C THR A 168 -2.04 -21.51 -15.17
N LEU A 169 -1.02 -20.66 -15.02
CA LEU A 169 -0.40 -19.96 -16.15
C LEU A 169 0.18 -20.94 -17.17
N GLU A 170 0.91 -21.95 -16.73
CA GLU A 170 1.52 -22.97 -17.60
C GLU A 170 0.44 -23.77 -18.35
N SER A 171 -0.69 -24.09 -17.71
CA SER A 171 -1.81 -24.78 -18.36
C SER A 171 -2.44 -23.98 -19.51
N LEU A 172 -2.29 -22.64 -19.47
CA LEU A 172 -2.75 -21.70 -20.50
C LEU A 172 -1.64 -21.35 -21.52
N GLY A 173 -0.46 -21.96 -21.40
CA GLY A 173 0.70 -21.68 -22.28
C GLY A 173 1.41 -20.36 -21.95
N ILE A 174 1.14 -19.76 -20.78
CA ILE A 174 1.84 -18.58 -20.28
C ILE A 174 3.00 -19.04 -19.40
N ASN A 175 4.15 -18.39 -19.52
CA ASN A 175 5.35 -18.75 -18.78
C ASN A 175 5.12 -18.62 -17.26
N GLY A 176 5.21 -19.73 -16.52
CA GLY A 176 5.05 -19.77 -15.05
C GLY A 176 6.06 -18.91 -14.29
N ASP A 177 7.21 -18.60 -14.88
CA ASP A 177 8.21 -17.70 -14.30
C ASP A 177 7.79 -16.22 -14.30
N SER A 178 6.59 -15.93 -14.80
CA SER A 178 5.92 -14.65 -14.62
C SER A 178 5.62 -14.34 -13.15
N ILE A 179 5.47 -15.38 -12.32
CA ILE A 179 5.29 -15.25 -10.86
C ILE A 179 6.25 -16.22 -10.17
N GLN A 180 7.22 -15.69 -9.43
CA GLN A 180 8.20 -16.51 -8.72
C GLN A 180 8.18 -16.20 -7.23
N LEU A 181 8.45 -17.22 -6.41
CA LEU A 181 8.65 -17.09 -4.96
C LEU A 181 10.09 -17.37 -4.59
N VAL A 182 10.67 -16.54 -3.74
CA VAL A 182 11.95 -16.82 -3.09
C VAL A 182 11.73 -17.84 -1.99
N GLU A 183 12.13 -19.08 -2.21
CA GLU A 183 11.93 -20.19 -1.27
C GLU A 183 13.03 -20.31 -0.19
N VAL A 184 14.07 -19.50 -0.29
CA VAL A 184 15.14 -19.45 0.72
C VAL A 184 14.77 -18.47 1.83
N LEU A 185 14.67 -18.97 3.06
CA LEU A 185 14.24 -18.18 4.21
C LEU A 185 15.35 -17.30 4.80
N ASP A 186 16.59 -17.50 4.40
CA ASP A 186 17.73 -16.74 4.91
C ASP A 186 17.61 -15.26 4.55
N ARG A 187 17.83 -14.41 5.55
CA ARG A 187 17.79 -12.94 5.39
C ARG A 187 18.94 -12.39 4.55
N ASP A 188 20.06 -13.09 4.49
CA ASP A 188 21.22 -12.68 3.69
C ASP A 188 20.92 -12.75 2.19
N LEU A 189 20.05 -13.66 1.76
CA LEU A 189 19.60 -13.71 0.38
C LEU A 189 18.85 -12.43 -0.03
N VAL A 190 18.08 -11.80 0.89
CA VAL A 190 17.38 -10.54 0.60
C VAL A 190 18.40 -9.45 0.22
N GLY A 191 19.52 -9.35 0.95
CA GLY A 191 20.59 -8.40 0.61
C GLY A 191 21.15 -8.63 -0.80
N VAL A 192 21.29 -9.89 -1.23
CA VAL A 192 21.72 -10.23 -2.60
C VAL A 192 20.63 -9.89 -3.63
N LEU A 193 19.36 -10.15 -3.31
CA LEU A 193 18.23 -9.84 -4.19
C LEU A 193 18.15 -8.35 -4.48
N LEU A 194 18.33 -7.50 -3.46
CA LEU A 194 18.34 -6.04 -3.57
C LEU A 194 19.47 -5.48 -4.44
N GLN A 195 20.44 -6.30 -4.82
CA GLN A 195 21.55 -5.92 -5.73
C GLN A 195 21.34 -6.39 -7.17
N GLN A 196 20.21 -7.05 -7.50
CA GLN A 196 19.97 -7.64 -8.83
C GLN A 196 19.41 -6.62 -9.85
N ARG A 197 20.01 -5.44 -9.91
CA ARG A 197 19.60 -4.32 -10.79
C ARG A 197 19.61 -4.67 -12.29
N GLU A 198 20.33 -5.68 -12.69
CA GLU A 198 20.36 -6.15 -14.08
C GLU A 198 19.03 -6.81 -14.49
N TYR A 199 18.32 -7.39 -13.52
CA TYR A 199 17.14 -8.22 -13.77
C TYR A 199 15.86 -7.66 -13.20
N ILE A 200 15.92 -6.95 -12.08
CA ILE A 200 14.77 -6.39 -11.37
C ILE A 200 14.72 -4.88 -11.60
N ASP A 201 13.58 -4.38 -12.06
CA ASP A 201 13.41 -2.99 -12.46
C ASP A 201 12.97 -2.10 -11.28
N VAL A 202 12.20 -2.66 -10.33
CA VAL A 202 11.72 -1.95 -9.13
C VAL A 202 11.47 -2.91 -7.97
N ILE A 203 11.66 -2.45 -6.73
CA ILE A 203 11.32 -3.16 -5.49
C ILE A 203 10.18 -2.42 -4.78
N ILE A 204 9.21 -3.19 -4.28
CA ILE A 204 8.11 -2.68 -3.45
C ILE A 204 8.12 -3.42 -2.10
N PRO A 205 8.57 -2.81 -1.01
CA PRO A 205 8.49 -3.39 0.32
C PRO A 205 7.07 -3.24 0.89
N ARG A 206 6.56 -4.26 1.61
CA ARG A 206 5.26 -4.29 2.30
C ARG A 206 5.41 -4.85 3.71
N GLY A 207 5.56 -4.00 4.71
CA GLY A 207 5.74 -4.43 6.10
C GLY A 207 5.93 -3.28 7.06
N GLY A 208 6.47 -3.57 8.22
CA GLY A 208 6.77 -2.54 9.22
C GLY A 208 7.90 -1.60 8.79
N ALA A 209 7.98 -0.44 9.46
CA ALA A 209 8.96 0.62 9.16
C ALA A 209 10.41 0.11 9.11
N GLY A 210 10.76 -0.89 9.94
CA GLY A 210 12.10 -1.47 9.95
C GLY A 210 12.46 -2.22 8.65
N LEU A 211 11.51 -2.98 8.08
CA LEU A 211 11.70 -3.64 6.79
C LEU A 211 11.83 -2.62 5.66
N ILE A 212 10.94 -1.65 5.63
CA ILE A 212 10.90 -0.61 4.59
C ILE A 212 12.21 0.17 4.58
N ARG A 213 12.65 0.67 5.75
CA ARG A 213 13.92 1.39 5.89
C ARG A 213 15.11 0.57 5.38
N ARG A 214 15.21 -0.70 5.81
CA ARG A 214 16.28 -1.59 5.36
C ARG A 214 16.29 -1.78 3.84
N VAL A 215 15.12 -1.99 3.24
CA VAL A 215 15.03 -2.15 1.77
C VAL A 215 15.47 -0.87 1.05
N VAL A 216 15.06 0.30 1.54
CA VAL A 216 15.42 1.61 0.96
C VAL A 216 16.92 1.88 1.07
N GLU A 217 17.51 1.58 2.24
CA GLU A 217 18.94 1.84 2.51
C GLU A 217 19.86 0.85 1.76
N ASP A 218 19.47 -0.43 1.68
CA ASP A 218 20.31 -1.51 1.15
C ASP A 218 20.14 -1.73 -0.37
N SER A 219 19.08 -1.20 -1.00
CA SER A 219 18.77 -1.52 -2.40
C SER A 219 19.57 -0.68 -3.40
N SER A 220 20.18 -1.34 -4.39
CA SER A 220 20.69 -0.68 -5.59
C SER A 220 19.63 -0.53 -6.70
N ILE A 221 18.45 -1.16 -6.51
CA ILE A 221 17.30 -1.11 -7.39
C ILE A 221 16.39 0.03 -6.93
N PRO A 222 15.73 0.78 -7.82
CA PRO A 222 14.71 1.75 -7.42
C PRO A 222 13.65 1.12 -6.50
N VAL A 223 13.29 1.82 -5.42
CA VAL A 223 12.29 1.36 -4.45
C VAL A 223 11.07 2.27 -4.50
N ILE A 224 9.89 1.68 -4.54
CA ILE A 224 8.64 2.40 -4.28
C ILE A 224 8.23 2.09 -2.84
N GLU A 225 8.42 3.06 -1.97
CA GLU A 225 8.17 2.89 -0.54
C GLU A 225 6.67 2.86 -0.26
N THR A 226 6.24 1.92 0.59
CA THR A 226 4.95 1.99 1.25
C THR A 226 5.15 2.55 2.65
N GLY A 227 4.39 3.59 3.03
CA GLY A 227 4.61 4.27 4.31
C GLY A 227 3.85 3.65 5.49
N SER A 228 4.36 3.84 6.70
CA SER A 228 3.57 3.82 7.92
C SER A 228 2.67 5.07 7.97
N GLY A 229 1.57 5.02 8.73
CA GLY A 229 0.59 6.10 8.77
C GLY A 229 0.49 6.79 10.13
N VAL A 230 1.23 7.87 10.36
CA VAL A 230 0.92 8.82 11.44
C VAL A 230 0.04 9.91 10.85
N CYS A 231 -1.28 9.65 10.84
CA CYS A 231 -2.27 10.52 10.23
C CYS A 231 -2.86 11.50 11.24
N HIS A 232 -3.10 12.74 10.80
CA HIS A 232 -3.71 13.78 11.61
C HIS A 232 -5.08 14.19 11.08
N THR A 233 -5.95 14.60 12.00
CA THR A 233 -7.18 15.30 11.67
C THR A 233 -7.23 16.59 12.47
N PHE A 234 -7.52 17.71 11.83
CA PHE A 234 -7.65 19.00 12.45
C PHE A 234 -9.11 19.48 12.46
N VAL A 235 -9.63 19.79 13.63
CA VAL A 235 -10.94 20.44 13.83
C VAL A 235 -10.71 21.93 13.99
N ASP A 236 -11.08 22.70 12.99
CA ASP A 236 -10.88 24.15 12.93
C ASP A 236 -11.92 24.92 13.73
N GLU A 237 -11.66 26.19 14.01
CA GLU A 237 -12.61 27.10 14.68
C GLU A 237 -13.92 27.29 13.92
N PHE A 238 -13.94 27.09 12.61
CA PHE A 238 -15.10 27.20 11.72
C PHE A 238 -15.68 25.82 11.34
N ALA A 239 -15.39 24.76 12.10
CA ALA A 239 -15.90 23.44 11.82
C ALA A 239 -17.37 23.29 12.24
N ASP A 240 -18.16 22.59 11.43
CA ASP A 240 -19.39 21.95 11.91
C ASP A 240 -19.01 20.84 12.90
N LEU A 241 -19.39 21.01 14.17
CA LEU A 241 -18.95 20.12 15.26
C LEU A 241 -19.65 18.75 15.22
N GLU A 242 -20.84 18.62 14.63
CA GLU A 242 -21.49 17.32 14.43
C GLU A 242 -20.72 16.51 13.36
N MET A 243 -20.46 17.11 12.22
CA MET A 243 -19.63 16.52 11.17
C MET A 243 -18.22 16.18 11.69
N ALA A 244 -17.61 17.07 12.48
CA ALA A 244 -16.30 16.84 13.07
C ALA A 244 -16.29 15.62 14.01
N LEU A 245 -17.34 15.44 14.80
CA LEU A 245 -17.49 14.31 15.69
C LEU A 245 -17.57 12.97 14.90
N GLU A 246 -18.43 12.93 13.89
CA GLU A 246 -18.58 11.74 13.03
C GLU A 246 -17.28 11.37 12.34
N ILE A 247 -16.58 12.36 11.75
CA ILE A 247 -15.30 12.13 11.04
C ILE A 247 -14.22 11.67 12.02
N ALA A 248 -14.05 12.34 13.17
CA ALA A 248 -13.00 11.99 14.13
C ALA A 248 -13.20 10.59 14.72
N VAL A 249 -14.43 10.23 15.09
CA VAL A 249 -14.74 8.87 15.56
C VAL A 249 -14.47 7.85 14.46
N ASN A 250 -15.00 8.06 13.25
CA ASN A 250 -14.77 7.14 12.11
C ASN A 250 -13.28 6.99 11.82
N ALA A 251 -12.52 8.08 11.76
CA ALA A 251 -11.10 8.07 11.43
C ALA A 251 -10.27 7.22 12.41
N LYS A 252 -10.70 7.08 13.67
CA LYS A 252 -10.00 6.25 14.67
C LYS A 252 -10.58 4.86 14.82
N VAL A 253 -11.90 4.71 14.96
CA VAL A 253 -12.48 3.46 15.47
C VAL A 253 -12.87 2.46 14.38
N GLN A 254 -13.09 2.89 13.14
CA GLN A 254 -13.57 2.03 12.07
C GLN A 254 -12.61 0.85 11.80
N ARG A 255 -11.30 1.11 11.79
CA ARG A 255 -10.25 0.08 11.70
C ARG A 255 -8.91 0.65 12.18
N PRO A 256 -8.59 0.58 13.48
CA PRO A 256 -7.42 1.26 14.07
C PRO A 256 -6.07 0.69 13.63
N SER A 257 -6.04 -0.57 13.13
CA SER A 257 -4.80 -1.28 12.78
C SER A 257 -4.31 -1.06 11.34
N VAL A 258 -4.81 -0.02 10.65
CA VAL A 258 -4.40 0.30 9.28
C VAL A 258 -3.75 1.68 9.20
N CYS A 259 -2.87 1.86 8.20
CA CYS A 259 -2.01 3.03 8.05
C CYS A 259 -2.72 4.38 7.83
N ASN A 260 -3.99 4.37 7.40
CA ASN A 260 -4.80 5.59 7.22
C ASN A 260 -5.72 5.89 8.42
N SER A 261 -5.57 5.14 9.54
CA SER A 261 -6.23 5.45 10.80
C SER A 261 -5.64 6.73 11.40
N MET A 262 -6.49 7.55 12.01
CA MET A 262 -6.03 8.76 12.70
C MET A 262 -5.24 8.39 13.96
N GLU A 263 -4.02 8.97 14.10
CA GLU A 263 -3.18 8.79 15.27
C GLU A 263 -3.10 10.07 16.13
N THR A 264 -3.33 11.22 15.52
CA THR A 264 -3.37 12.52 16.23
C THR A 264 -4.57 13.36 15.79
N LEU A 265 -5.31 13.86 16.77
CA LEU A 265 -6.37 14.84 16.59
C LEU A 265 -5.90 16.20 17.12
N LEU A 266 -5.92 17.20 16.26
CA LEU A 266 -5.68 18.61 16.60
C LEU A 266 -7.00 19.35 16.68
N VAL A 267 -7.22 20.13 17.75
CA VAL A 267 -8.48 20.83 17.96
C VAL A 267 -8.21 22.31 18.24
N HIS A 268 -8.80 23.20 17.45
CA HIS A 268 -8.66 24.63 17.66
C HIS A 268 -9.20 25.03 19.03
N GLN A 269 -8.47 25.87 19.77
CA GLN A 269 -8.82 26.28 21.15
C GLN A 269 -10.24 26.88 21.27
N ALA A 270 -10.74 27.57 20.23
CA ALA A 270 -12.06 28.21 20.22
C ALA A 270 -13.20 27.19 20.35
N VAL A 271 -13.03 25.97 19.84
CA VAL A 271 -14.06 24.90 19.85
C VAL A 271 -13.78 23.81 20.86
N ALA A 272 -12.58 23.75 21.44
CA ALA A 272 -12.15 22.69 22.34
C ALA A 272 -13.12 22.45 23.51
N ARG A 273 -13.62 23.52 24.13
CA ARG A 273 -14.54 23.44 25.28
C ARG A 273 -15.85 22.74 24.95
N GLU A 274 -16.37 22.93 23.74
CA GLU A 274 -17.63 22.33 23.30
C GLU A 274 -17.41 20.93 22.71
N PHE A 275 -16.37 20.77 21.90
CA PHE A 275 -16.11 19.58 21.10
C PHE A 275 -15.51 18.41 21.92
N LEU A 276 -14.45 18.67 22.72
CA LEU A 276 -13.72 17.60 23.40
C LEU A 276 -14.55 16.77 24.39
N PRO A 277 -15.45 17.35 25.23
CA PRO A 277 -16.30 16.53 26.09
C PRO A 277 -17.21 15.57 25.34
N ARG A 278 -17.75 16.01 24.20
CA ARG A 278 -18.63 15.20 23.33
C ARG A 278 -17.82 14.07 22.67
N LEU A 279 -16.64 14.38 22.15
CA LEU A 279 -15.73 13.41 21.58
C LEU A 279 -15.30 12.37 22.63
N ASN A 280 -14.99 12.79 23.86
CA ASN A 280 -14.61 11.89 24.96
C ASN A 280 -15.68 10.83 25.21
N ILE A 281 -16.95 11.24 25.29
CA ILE A 281 -18.06 10.32 25.48
C ILE A 281 -18.13 9.30 24.33
N ALA A 282 -18.06 9.78 23.09
CA ALA A 282 -18.14 8.91 21.91
C ALA A 282 -16.97 7.90 21.82
N LEU A 283 -15.74 8.33 22.11
CA LEU A 283 -14.56 7.47 22.03
C LEU A 283 -14.48 6.46 23.20
N LEU A 284 -14.98 6.80 24.36
CA LEU A 284 -15.06 5.90 25.52
C LEU A 284 -15.92 4.66 25.23
N GLU A 285 -16.99 4.79 24.45
CA GLU A 285 -17.84 3.66 24.03
C GLU A 285 -17.06 2.58 23.24
N TYR A 286 -16.00 2.99 22.55
CA TYR A 286 -15.12 2.09 21.80
C TYR A 286 -13.84 1.70 22.56
N GLY A 287 -13.65 2.21 23.79
CA GLY A 287 -12.47 1.92 24.60
C GLY A 287 -11.19 2.57 24.11
N VAL A 288 -11.29 3.71 23.42
CA VAL A 288 -10.12 4.47 22.94
C VAL A 288 -9.39 5.09 24.13
N ARG A 289 -8.08 4.89 24.21
CA ARG A 289 -7.18 5.52 25.19
C ARG A 289 -6.71 6.86 24.65
N ILE A 290 -6.96 7.92 25.41
CA ILE A 290 -6.61 9.29 25.00
C ILE A 290 -5.26 9.69 25.60
N HIS A 291 -4.33 10.08 24.76
CA HIS A 291 -3.08 10.73 25.13
C HIS A 291 -3.24 12.23 25.01
N GLY A 292 -3.11 12.98 26.11
CA GLY A 292 -3.33 14.41 26.16
C GLY A 292 -2.44 15.10 27.19
N ASP A 293 -2.25 16.39 26.99
CA ASP A 293 -1.59 17.28 27.95
C ASP A 293 -2.58 17.81 29.02
N GLU A 294 -2.09 18.69 29.91
CA GLU A 294 -2.90 19.30 30.97
C GLU A 294 -4.09 20.11 30.42
N ALA A 295 -3.98 20.70 29.24
CA ALA A 295 -5.05 21.47 28.62
C ALA A 295 -6.18 20.53 28.11
N VAL A 296 -5.84 19.40 27.51
CA VAL A 296 -6.79 18.36 27.09
C VAL A 296 -7.47 17.71 28.29
N ALA A 297 -6.71 17.44 29.37
CA ALA A 297 -7.22 16.81 30.60
C ALA A 297 -8.30 17.64 31.32
N GLN A 298 -8.44 18.92 30.99
CA GLN A 298 -9.54 19.75 31.50
C GLN A 298 -10.91 19.39 30.88
N TYR A 299 -10.90 18.74 29.73
CA TYR A 299 -12.11 18.45 28.92
C TYR A 299 -12.34 16.95 28.69
N MET A 300 -11.30 16.12 28.83
CA MET A 300 -11.36 14.68 28.59
C MET A 300 -10.88 13.91 29.83
N GLU A 301 -11.62 12.87 30.21
CA GLU A 301 -11.31 12.05 31.37
C GLU A 301 -10.27 10.95 31.06
N ASN A 302 -9.54 10.51 32.08
CA ASN A 302 -8.59 9.38 32.00
C ASN A 302 -7.48 9.54 30.95
N THR A 303 -7.04 10.79 30.72
CA THR A 303 -5.96 11.07 29.77
C THR A 303 -4.62 10.47 30.23
N ILE A 304 -3.91 9.85 29.31
CA ILE A 304 -2.53 9.40 29.47
C ILE A 304 -1.61 10.57 29.12
N PRO A 305 -0.52 10.81 29.87
CA PRO A 305 0.39 11.91 29.55
C PRO A 305 0.95 11.82 28.12
N LEU A 306 0.80 12.89 27.36
CA LEU A 306 1.33 13.04 26.01
C LEU A 306 2.85 13.38 26.08
N THR A 307 3.64 12.74 25.24
CA THR A 307 5.07 13.00 25.08
C THR A 307 5.39 13.42 23.65
N GLU A 308 6.56 13.99 23.43
CA GLU A 308 7.00 14.35 22.06
C GLU A 308 7.06 13.11 21.15
N GLU A 309 7.47 11.95 21.66
CA GLU A 309 7.54 10.69 20.93
C GLU A 309 6.14 10.17 20.53
N SER A 310 5.11 10.47 21.33
CA SER A 310 3.73 10.10 21.04
C SER A 310 3.26 10.60 19.68
N PHE A 311 3.68 11.81 19.27
CA PHE A 311 3.29 12.40 17.99
C PHE A 311 3.91 11.71 16.77
N SER A 312 5.00 10.97 16.95
CA SER A 312 5.65 10.19 15.88
C SER A 312 5.29 8.70 15.97
N THR A 313 4.37 8.33 16.84
CA THR A 313 4.00 6.92 17.09
C THR A 313 2.79 6.54 16.26
N GLU A 314 2.94 5.51 15.40
CA GLU A 314 1.84 4.81 14.78
C GLU A 314 1.39 3.70 15.75
N TYR A 315 0.32 3.93 16.50
CA TYR A 315 -0.16 3.00 17.52
C TYR A 315 -0.72 1.70 16.93
N ASN A 316 -1.40 1.81 15.79
CA ASN A 316 -2.12 0.68 15.17
C ASN A 316 -3.12 0.02 16.13
N ASP A 317 -3.64 0.75 17.13
CA ASP A 317 -4.52 0.31 18.19
C ASP A 317 -5.50 1.44 18.57
N MET A 318 -6.35 1.19 19.54
CA MET A 318 -7.31 2.16 20.13
C MET A 318 -6.59 3.18 21.03
N ASP A 319 -5.54 3.82 20.52
CA ASP A 319 -4.84 4.94 21.12
C ASP A 319 -4.94 6.17 20.24
N LEU A 320 -5.15 7.35 20.82
CA LEU A 320 -5.29 8.60 20.09
C LEU A 320 -4.59 9.73 20.83
N ASN A 321 -3.69 10.43 20.16
CA ASN A 321 -3.16 11.70 20.63
C ASN A 321 -4.18 12.80 20.39
N VAL A 322 -4.40 13.64 21.38
CA VAL A 322 -5.24 14.85 21.29
C VAL A 322 -4.42 16.04 21.71
N ARG A 323 -4.44 17.10 20.92
CA ARG A 323 -3.77 18.37 21.21
C ARG A 323 -4.66 19.55 20.90
N ILE A 324 -4.70 20.54 21.78
CA ILE A 324 -5.34 21.85 21.53
C ILE A 324 -4.31 22.77 20.88
N VAL A 325 -4.71 23.46 19.82
CA VAL A 325 -3.87 24.36 19.02
C VAL A 325 -4.48 25.75 18.93
N GLU A 326 -3.64 26.76 18.76
CA GLU A 326 -4.07 28.16 18.78
C GLU A 326 -4.53 28.69 17.41
N ASN A 327 -3.95 28.17 16.32
CA ASN A 327 -4.20 28.66 14.97
C ASN A 327 -3.78 27.66 13.90
N LEU A 328 -4.15 27.94 12.64
CA LEU A 328 -3.85 27.09 11.48
C LEU A 328 -2.34 26.95 11.19
N GLU A 329 -1.53 27.98 11.45
CA GLU A 329 -0.09 27.96 11.21
C GLU A 329 0.58 26.92 12.14
N GLU A 330 0.23 26.94 13.44
CA GLU A 330 0.70 25.91 14.39
C GLU A 330 0.32 24.50 13.95
N VAL A 331 -0.90 24.33 13.40
CA VAL A 331 -1.35 23.02 12.87
C VAL A 331 -0.49 22.57 11.73
N ILE A 332 -0.23 23.42 10.73
CA ILE A 332 0.58 23.09 9.56
C ILE A 332 2.01 22.73 9.97
N ASP A 333 2.59 23.47 10.91
CA ASP A 333 3.93 23.21 11.43
C ASP A 333 3.97 21.88 12.18
N HIS A 334 2.95 21.59 13.01
CA HIS A 334 2.83 20.32 13.72
C HIS A 334 2.69 19.14 12.75
N VAL A 335 1.75 19.21 11.83
CA VAL A 335 1.50 18.16 10.86
C VAL A 335 2.77 17.89 10.03
N ASN A 336 3.38 18.92 9.44
CA ASN A 336 4.59 18.76 8.61
C ASN A 336 5.80 18.23 9.39
N ARG A 337 5.82 18.41 10.71
CA ARG A 337 6.89 17.89 11.57
C ARG A 337 6.73 16.40 11.91
N TYR A 338 5.51 15.92 12.10
CA TYR A 338 5.25 14.57 12.63
C TYR A 338 4.61 13.62 11.62
N THR A 339 4.07 14.13 10.51
CA THR A 339 3.46 13.31 9.47
C THR A 339 4.46 12.32 8.87
N THR A 340 3.97 11.13 8.54
CA THR A 340 4.66 10.18 7.67
C THR A 340 4.32 10.41 6.19
N HIS A 341 3.73 11.55 5.84
CA HIS A 341 3.30 11.94 4.50
C HIS A 341 2.19 11.06 3.91
N HIS A 342 1.38 10.42 4.78
CA HIS A 342 0.34 9.48 4.35
C HIS A 342 -0.99 10.20 4.05
N SER A 343 -1.75 10.56 5.08
CA SER A 343 -3.10 11.13 4.94
C SER A 343 -3.39 12.11 6.06
N GLU A 344 -3.84 13.31 5.69
CA GLU A 344 -4.12 14.39 6.62
C GLU A 344 -5.48 15.00 6.33
N ALA A 345 -6.20 15.45 7.36
CA ALA A 345 -7.54 16.02 7.20
C ALA A 345 -7.70 17.34 7.94
N ILE A 346 -8.44 18.27 7.33
CA ILE A 346 -8.98 19.46 7.98
C ILE A 346 -10.52 19.42 7.92
N ILE A 347 -11.16 19.79 9.02
CA ILE A 347 -12.60 19.95 9.12
C ILE A 347 -12.89 21.43 9.37
N THR A 348 -13.50 22.09 8.39
CA THR A 348 -13.80 23.52 8.42
C THR A 348 -14.86 23.87 7.39
N ASP A 349 -15.72 24.84 7.70
CA ASP A 349 -16.66 25.44 6.76
C ASP A 349 -16.07 26.67 6.03
N GLU A 350 -14.79 27.03 6.33
CA GLU A 350 -14.11 28.16 5.69
C GLU A 350 -13.19 27.66 4.54
N PRO A 351 -13.60 27.82 3.25
CA PRO A 351 -12.86 27.28 2.12
C PRO A 351 -11.43 27.82 1.96
N MET A 352 -11.19 29.06 2.38
CA MET A 352 -9.85 29.66 2.31
C MET A 352 -8.87 28.95 3.25
N ARG A 353 -9.32 28.58 4.45
CA ARG A 353 -8.50 27.85 5.41
C ARG A 353 -8.23 26.42 4.95
N ALA A 354 -9.26 25.75 4.43
CA ALA A 354 -9.10 24.44 3.80
C ALA A 354 -8.05 24.49 2.68
N ASN A 355 -8.14 25.47 1.78
CA ASN A 355 -7.19 25.61 0.68
C ASN A 355 -5.74 25.86 1.17
N VAL A 356 -5.56 26.69 2.20
CA VAL A 356 -4.23 26.92 2.80
C VAL A 356 -3.67 25.63 3.38
N PHE A 357 -4.44 24.89 4.18
CA PHE A 357 -4.03 23.60 4.74
C PHE A 357 -3.67 22.60 3.64
N MET A 358 -4.54 22.40 2.65
CA MET A 358 -4.34 21.43 1.57
C MET A 358 -3.11 21.73 0.70
N ASN A 359 -2.70 22.99 0.57
CA ASN A 359 -1.53 23.37 -0.21
C ASN A 359 -0.20 23.32 0.59
N LEU A 360 -0.24 23.54 1.90
CA LEU A 360 0.94 23.67 2.73
C LEU A 360 1.31 22.39 3.49
N VAL A 361 0.37 21.47 3.65
CA VAL A 361 0.63 20.17 4.26
C VAL A 361 1.24 19.22 3.23
N ASP A 362 2.43 18.70 3.52
CA ASP A 362 3.18 17.82 2.61
C ASP A 362 2.86 16.35 2.88
N CYS A 363 1.76 15.87 2.31
CA CYS A 363 1.42 14.45 2.35
C CYS A 363 0.85 13.94 1.01
N SER A 364 0.65 12.63 0.92
CA SER A 364 0.15 12.01 -0.32
C SER A 364 -1.32 12.32 -0.56
N THR A 365 -2.10 12.44 0.51
CA THR A 365 -3.54 12.68 0.44
C THR A 365 -3.96 13.68 1.51
N VAL A 366 -4.65 14.75 1.10
CA VAL A 366 -5.18 15.78 2.02
C VAL A 366 -6.68 15.87 1.85
N TYR A 367 -7.40 15.79 2.96
CA TYR A 367 -8.86 15.79 2.99
C TYR A 367 -9.41 17.11 3.52
N HIS A 368 -10.47 17.57 2.92
CA HIS A 368 -11.34 18.60 3.43
C HIS A 368 -12.72 17.99 3.75
N ASN A 369 -13.12 18.03 5.02
CA ASN A 369 -14.40 17.52 5.51
C ASN A 369 -14.65 16.03 5.18
N ALA A 370 -13.61 15.21 5.30
CA ALA A 370 -13.71 13.75 5.11
C ALA A 370 -12.70 13.00 5.98
N SER A 371 -13.02 11.75 6.28
CA SER A 371 -12.18 10.86 7.07
C SER A 371 -10.93 10.42 6.29
N THR A 372 -9.78 10.34 6.97
CA THR A 372 -8.54 9.77 6.40
C THR A 372 -8.68 8.31 5.98
N ARG A 373 -9.74 7.62 6.46
CA ARG A 373 -10.03 6.22 6.13
C ARG A 373 -10.34 5.99 4.65
N PHE A 374 -10.65 7.02 3.88
CA PHE A 374 -10.86 6.92 2.44
C PHE A 374 -9.56 6.78 1.62
N THR A 375 -8.37 6.88 2.21
CA THR A 375 -7.11 6.61 1.49
C THR A 375 -6.96 5.11 1.26
N ASP A 376 -7.65 4.60 0.27
CA ASP A 376 -7.75 3.18 -0.07
C ASP A 376 -8.02 3.04 -1.58
N GLY A 377 -7.46 2.01 -2.21
CA GLY A 377 -7.59 1.83 -3.66
C GLY A 377 -9.02 1.62 -4.13
N PHE A 378 -9.86 0.90 -3.37
CA PHE A 378 -11.26 0.71 -3.72
C PHE A 378 -12.06 2.00 -3.55
N GLU A 379 -11.85 2.71 -2.45
CA GLU A 379 -12.54 3.98 -2.18
C GLU A 379 -12.17 5.07 -3.20
N PHE A 380 -10.94 5.04 -3.73
CA PHE A 380 -10.48 5.97 -4.78
C PHE A 380 -10.90 5.54 -6.20
N GLY A 381 -11.57 4.38 -6.34
CA GLY A 381 -11.97 3.85 -7.64
C GLY A 381 -10.82 3.22 -8.44
N PHE A 382 -9.67 2.97 -7.82
CA PHE A 382 -8.54 2.29 -8.47
C PHE A 382 -8.66 0.77 -8.42
N GLY A 383 -9.64 0.24 -7.68
CA GLY A 383 -9.80 -1.18 -7.38
C GLY A 383 -8.78 -1.65 -6.34
N ALA A 384 -8.18 -2.82 -6.57
CA ALA A 384 -7.16 -3.35 -5.67
C ALA A 384 -5.90 -2.49 -5.68
N GLU A 385 -5.18 -2.49 -4.56
CA GLU A 385 -3.91 -1.76 -4.40
C GLU A 385 -2.81 -2.67 -3.86
N ILE A 386 -1.57 -2.39 -4.26
CA ILE A 386 -0.39 -3.05 -3.70
C ILE A 386 0.08 -2.38 -2.40
N GLY A 387 -0.41 -1.19 -2.12
CA GLY A 387 -0.14 -0.38 -0.94
C GLY A 387 -0.26 1.09 -1.19
N ILE A 388 0.06 1.89 -0.17
CA ILE A 388 -0.01 3.35 -0.24
C ILE A 388 1.42 3.89 -0.13
N SER A 389 1.86 4.62 -1.17
CA SER A 389 3.18 5.23 -1.20
C SER A 389 3.13 6.66 -0.65
N THR A 390 4.08 6.99 0.20
CA THR A 390 4.22 8.32 0.80
C THR A 390 5.33 9.14 0.16
N GLN A 391 6.11 8.55 -0.76
CA GLN A 391 7.19 9.24 -1.45
C GLN A 391 6.68 10.21 -2.54
N LYS A 392 7.52 11.15 -2.97
CA LYS A 392 7.17 12.13 -4.00
C LYS A 392 7.47 11.66 -5.42
N LEU A 393 8.47 10.78 -5.59
CA LEU A 393 8.90 10.27 -6.89
C LEU A 393 8.14 9.01 -7.26
N HIS A 394 7.63 8.99 -8.51
CA HIS A 394 6.76 7.98 -9.10
C HIS A 394 5.46 7.82 -8.31
N ALA A 395 4.99 6.61 -7.94
CA ALA A 395 3.71 6.45 -7.29
C ALA A 395 3.63 7.18 -5.94
N ARG A 396 2.57 7.96 -5.73
CA ARG A 396 2.24 8.63 -4.48
C ARG A 396 0.75 8.42 -4.17
N GLY A 397 0.42 8.05 -2.94
CA GLY A 397 -0.95 7.65 -2.55
C GLY A 397 -1.23 6.17 -2.82
N PRO A 398 -2.51 5.75 -2.90
CA PRO A 398 -2.89 4.37 -3.18
C PRO A 398 -2.36 3.89 -4.54
N MET A 399 -1.66 2.75 -4.54
CA MET A 399 -0.98 2.21 -5.71
C MET A 399 -1.81 1.12 -6.39
N GLY A 400 -2.74 1.52 -7.25
CA GLY A 400 -3.44 0.62 -8.18
C GLY A 400 -2.59 0.27 -9.41
N LEU A 401 -3.25 -0.21 -10.48
CA LEU A 401 -2.58 -0.68 -11.70
C LEU A 401 -1.68 0.36 -12.35
N GLN A 402 -2.07 1.64 -12.35
CA GLN A 402 -1.26 2.72 -12.95
C GLN A 402 0.11 2.87 -12.28
N ALA A 403 0.18 2.65 -10.98
CA ALA A 403 1.42 2.72 -10.21
C ALA A 403 2.42 1.60 -10.55
N LEU A 404 1.97 0.52 -11.19
CA LEU A 404 2.79 -0.61 -11.65
C LEU A 404 3.22 -0.48 -13.10
N THR A 405 3.09 0.72 -13.69
CA THR A 405 3.50 1.03 -15.05
C THR A 405 4.43 2.23 -15.10
N SER A 406 5.20 2.32 -16.16
CA SER A 406 5.98 3.48 -16.54
C SER A 406 5.48 3.98 -17.90
N TYR A 407 6.26 4.78 -18.59
CA TYR A 407 5.93 5.22 -19.93
C TYR A 407 7.12 5.10 -20.88
N LYS A 408 6.81 5.01 -22.18
CA LYS A 408 7.77 5.01 -23.27
C LYS A 408 7.28 5.93 -24.38
N TYR A 409 8.19 6.56 -25.10
CA TYR A 409 7.86 7.38 -26.26
C TYR A 409 7.89 6.55 -27.52
N PHE A 410 6.80 6.60 -28.28
CA PHE A 410 6.67 6.05 -29.62
C PHE A 410 6.71 7.21 -30.61
N VAL A 411 7.70 7.22 -31.52
CA VAL A 411 7.91 8.32 -32.45
C VAL A 411 7.65 7.82 -33.85
N PHE A 412 6.68 8.44 -34.52
CA PHE A 412 6.29 8.12 -35.88
C PHE A 412 6.75 9.24 -36.82
N GLY A 413 7.41 8.84 -37.87
CA GLY A 413 7.93 9.77 -38.87
C GLY A 413 7.87 9.19 -40.27
N GLU A 414 8.15 10.03 -41.29
CA GLU A 414 8.17 9.74 -42.73
C GLU A 414 9.55 10.07 -43.33
N GLY A 415 10.63 9.87 -42.55
CA GLY A 415 12.00 10.13 -43.01
C GLY A 415 12.59 11.47 -42.54
N GLN A 416 11.99 12.13 -41.56
CA GLN A 416 12.53 13.38 -41.00
C GLN A 416 13.94 13.18 -40.38
N VAL A 417 14.84 14.11 -40.69
CA VAL A 417 16.18 14.17 -40.13
C VAL A 417 16.37 15.45 -39.35
N ARG A 418 17.24 15.42 -38.35
CA ARG A 418 17.60 16.61 -37.60
C ARG A 418 18.65 17.37 -38.38
N THR A 419 18.35 18.62 -38.71
CA THR A 419 19.28 19.58 -39.36
C THR A 419 20.00 20.41 -38.33
#